data_9b0c237b9ac73bbccd5391380abadd40
#
_entry.id   9b0c237b9ac73bbccd5391380abadd40
#
_cell.length_a   1.000
_cell.length_b   1.000
_cell.length_c   1.000
_cell.angle_alpha   90.00
_cell.angle_beta   90.00
_cell.angle_gamma   90.00
#
_symmetry.space_group_name_H-M   'P 1'
#
loop_
_entity.id
_entity.type
_entity.pdbx_description
1 polymer ?
#
loop_
_entity_poly.entity_id
_entity_poly.type
_entity_poly.pdbx_seq_one_letter_code
_entity_poly.pdbx_strand_id
1 'polypeptide(L)'
;MKRFNFLLTGILVVLLASCSQRTQITDSKPTVKIDTVLSAGGQTALQFPGRVKAAQDISLSFRVSGTILRMYVNDGTYVRKGQLLAELDPADYQIQLDAAEAEYQSVKAEAERVMALYKENVTTPDANDKAMYGLKQITKYNHAKDQLEYTRLYAPFSGYVQKRLFDSHETIAAGMPVVSIISEGTPEVEINLPAVEYIRRQQFTGYTCTFDIYPGQEYALDLINVTPKANANQLYTMRLQLKKGEAQALPSPGMNTMVTIECTEGEVRHLSVPTGAVLRDK
;
A
#
# COMPACT_ATOMS: atom_id res chain seq x y z
N MET A 1 114.09 -23.52 -3.93
CA MET A 1 112.85 -24.14 -3.41
C MET A 1 112.30 -23.55 -2.10
N LYS A 2 113.06 -22.91 -1.23
CA LYS A 2 112.57 -22.35 0.05
C LYS A 2 111.73 -21.07 -0.07
N ARG A 3 111.86 -20.26 -1.14
CA ARG A 3 111.16 -19.04 -1.29
C ARG A 3 109.73 -19.23 -1.91
N PHE A 4 109.51 -20.29 -2.57
CA PHE A 4 108.21 -20.63 -3.21
C PHE A 4 107.20 -21.14 -2.16
N ASN A 5 107.63 -21.89 -1.18
CA ASN A 5 106.78 -22.37 -0.12
C ASN A 5 106.30 -21.24 0.84
N PHE A 6 107.12 -20.18 0.98
CA PHE A 6 106.72 -19.04 1.86
C PHE A 6 105.63 -18.20 1.22
N LEU A 7 105.63 -18.14 -0.10
CA LEU A 7 104.63 -17.37 -0.80
C LEU A 7 103.28 -18.17 -0.85
N LEU A 8 103.32 -19.48 -0.95
CA LEU A 8 102.14 -20.35 -0.96
C LEU A 8 101.47 -20.38 0.45
N THR A 9 102.23 -20.36 1.55
CA THR A 9 101.69 -20.30 2.90
C THR A 9 101.11 -18.94 3.22
N GLY A 10 101.63 -17.83 2.66
CA GLY A 10 101.07 -16.52 2.80
C GLY A 10 99.71 -16.38 2.13
N ILE A 11 99.55 -16.96 0.94
CA ILE A 11 98.27 -16.94 0.18
C ILE A 11 97.21 -17.82 0.87
N LEU A 12 97.60 -18.93 1.49
CA LEU A 12 96.71 -19.83 2.22
C LEU A 12 96.16 -19.15 3.51
N VAL A 13 96.94 -18.32 4.16
CA VAL A 13 96.52 -17.59 5.42
C VAL A 13 95.54 -16.46 5.04
N VAL A 14 95.74 -15.78 3.92
CA VAL A 14 94.84 -14.72 3.44
C VAL A 14 93.46 -15.26 3.03
N LEU A 15 93.45 -16.53 2.46
CA LEU A 15 92.22 -17.17 2.06
C LEU A 15 91.37 -17.64 3.29
N LEU A 16 91.97 -17.87 4.41
CA LEU A 16 91.28 -18.29 5.63
C LEU A 16 90.72 -17.07 6.44
N ALA A 17 91.12 -15.87 6.19
CA ALA A 17 90.63 -14.67 6.84
C ALA A 17 89.37 -14.05 6.18
N SER A 18 88.92 -14.62 5.04
CA SER A 18 87.80 -14.04 4.26
C SER A 18 86.42 -14.55 4.65
N CYS A 19 86.22 -15.35 5.66
CA CYS A 19 84.92 -15.90 6.09
C CYS A 19 84.55 -15.50 7.54
N SER A 20 84.53 -14.22 7.84
CA SER A 20 83.87 -13.71 9.02
C SER A 20 82.93 -12.54 8.68
N GLN A 21 81.98 -12.82 7.81
CA GLN A 21 80.80 -11.95 7.71
C GLN A 21 79.89 -12.28 8.88
N ARG A 22 80.07 -11.54 9.93
CA ARG A 22 79.15 -11.53 11.07
C ARG A 22 77.87 -10.92 10.56
N THR A 23 76.89 -11.72 10.18
CA THR A 23 75.54 -11.31 9.91
C THR A 23 75.00 -10.64 11.16
N GLN A 24 75.00 -9.34 11.22
CA GLN A 24 74.23 -8.62 12.24
C GLN A 24 72.75 -8.96 11.96
N ILE A 25 72.19 -9.81 12.80
CA ILE A 25 70.76 -9.96 12.91
C ILE A 25 70.26 -8.60 13.39
N THR A 26 69.89 -7.73 12.42
CA THR A 26 69.17 -6.50 12.77
C THR A 26 67.83 -7.00 13.30
N ASP A 27 67.67 -6.92 14.59
CA ASP A 27 66.41 -7.11 15.28
C ASP A 27 65.48 -6.00 14.81
N SER A 28 64.95 -6.17 13.57
CA SER A 28 63.97 -5.25 13.03
C SER A 28 62.69 -5.48 13.78
N LYS A 29 62.47 -4.68 14.79
CA LYS A 29 61.16 -4.61 15.47
C LYS A 29 60.10 -4.44 14.39
N PRO A 30 59.14 -5.35 14.31
CA PRO A 30 58.09 -5.24 13.31
C PRO A 30 57.35 -3.91 13.52
N THR A 31 57.38 -3.06 12.49
CA THR A 31 56.62 -1.82 12.53
C THR A 31 55.17 -2.17 12.26
N VAL A 32 54.32 -2.14 13.25
CA VAL A 32 52.88 -2.34 13.11
C VAL A 32 52.24 -0.97 12.88
N LYS A 33 51.49 -0.87 11.83
CA LYS A 33 50.63 0.28 11.58
C LYS A 33 49.39 0.13 12.51
N ILE A 34 49.31 1.00 13.51
CA ILE A 34 48.11 1.06 14.37
C ILE A 34 47.10 1.94 13.65
N ASP A 35 45.92 1.43 13.43
CA ASP A 35 44.78 2.19 12.93
C ASP A 35 43.65 2.15 13.95
N THR A 36 42.81 3.17 13.96
CA THR A 36 41.70 3.24 14.89
C THR A 36 40.51 2.49 14.31
N VAL A 37 39.94 1.60 15.11
CA VAL A 37 38.68 0.96 14.78
C VAL A 37 37.57 2.01 14.83
N LEU A 38 36.97 2.31 13.68
CA LEU A 38 35.85 3.24 13.61
C LEU A 38 34.58 2.47 13.96
N SER A 39 33.83 3.00 14.92
CA SER A 39 32.46 2.53 15.13
C SER A 39 31.62 3.00 13.94
N ALA A 40 31.26 2.08 13.08
CA ALA A 40 30.27 2.31 12.04
C ALA A 40 28.88 2.24 12.69
N GLY A 41 28.59 3.14 13.62
CA GLY A 41 27.21 3.40 14.08
C GLY A 41 26.50 4.12 12.96
N GLY A 42 25.92 3.38 12.02
CA GLY A 42 25.21 3.91 10.88
C GLY A 42 23.73 3.62 10.99
N GLN A 43 22.92 4.57 10.58
CA GLN A 43 21.56 4.28 10.16
C GLN A 43 21.69 3.33 8.96
N THR A 44 21.17 2.12 9.10
CA THR A 44 21.12 1.18 7.98
C THR A 44 19.88 1.50 7.17
N ALA A 45 20.07 1.80 5.90
CA ALA A 45 18.98 2.01 4.97
C ALA A 45 18.65 0.69 4.24
N LEU A 46 17.43 0.22 4.37
CA LEU A 46 16.91 -0.94 3.65
C LEU A 46 16.10 -0.46 2.45
N GLN A 47 16.29 -1.10 1.31
CA GLN A 47 15.57 -0.74 0.09
C GLN A 47 14.65 -1.87 -0.37
N PHE A 48 13.39 -1.52 -0.65
CA PHE A 48 12.38 -2.45 -1.12
C PHE A 48 11.69 -1.91 -2.36
N PRO A 49 11.49 -2.75 -3.40
CA PRO A 49 10.67 -2.37 -4.52
C PRO A 49 9.22 -2.24 -4.06
N GLY A 50 8.58 -1.14 -4.48
CA GLY A 50 7.20 -0.82 -4.16
C GLY A 50 6.39 -0.46 -5.40
N ARG A 51 5.09 -0.38 -5.22
CA ARG A 51 4.14 0.03 -6.25
C ARG A 51 3.18 1.06 -5.69
N VAL A 52 2.96 2.11 -6.47
CA VAL A 52 1.96 3.14 -6.14
C VAL A 52 0.56 2.58 -6.37
N LYS A 53 -0.31 2.77 -5.39
CA LYS A 53 -1.73 2.46 -5.44
C LYS A 53 -2.57 3.71 -5.21
N ALA A 54 -3.77 3.74 -5.77
CA ALA A 54 -4.75 4.74 -5.38
C ALA A 54 -5.17 4.51 -3.92
N ALA A 55 -5.50 5.58 -3.19
CA ALA A 55 -6.01 5.47 -1.83
C ALA A 55 -7.31 4.66 -1.76
N GLN A 56 -8.13 4.76 -2.78
CA GLN A 56 -9.33 3.94 -2.96
C GLN A 56 -9.39 3.45 -4.40
N ASP A 57 -9.60 2.15 -4.57
CA ASP A 57 -9.80 1.47 -5.85
C ASP A 57 -10.97 0.51 -5.63
N ILE A 58 -12.12 0.82 -6.22
CA ILE A 58 -13.33 0.04 -6.01
C ILE A 58 -14.06 -0.23 -7.32
N SER A 59 -14.69 -1.38 -7.37
CA SER A 59 -15.62 -1.74 -8.44
C SER A 59 -17.05 -1.51 -7.97
N LEU A 60 -17.79 -0.71 -8.72
CA LEU A 60 -19.17 -0.36 -8.46
C LEU A 60 -20.11 -1.32 -9.17
N SER A 61 -21.16 -1.72 -8.48
CA SER A 61 -22.20 -2.62 -8.98
C SER A 61 -23.57 -2.06 -8.65
N PHE A 62 -24.57 -2.43 -9.47
CA PHE A 62 -25.96 -2.18 -9.13
C PHE A 62 -26.43 -3.17 -8.04
N ARG A 63 -27.33 -2.72 -7.18
CA ARG A 63 -27.95 -3.54 -6.13
C ARG A 63 -29.13 -4.39 -6.64
N VAL A 64 -29.60 -4.08 -7.84
CA VAL A 64 -30.71 -4.76 -8.52
C VAL A 64 -30.26 -5.21 -9.91
N SER A 65 -30.93 -6.21 -10.47
CA SER A 65 -30.67 -6.70 -11.83
C SER A 65 -31.45 -5.88 -12.86
N GLY A 66 -30.99 -5.89 -14.10
CA GLY A 66 -31.70 -5.21 -15.20
C GLY A 66 -30.82 -4.99 -16.40
N THR A 67 -31.38 -4.40 -17.43
CA THR A 67 -30.65 -3.99 -18.62
C THR A 67 -30.15 -2.57 -18.47
N ILE A 68 -28.85 -2.33 -18.76
CA ILE A 68 -28.27 -1.00 -18.73
C ILE A 68 -28.90 -0.14 -19.81
N LEU A 69 -29.66 0.87 -19.38
CA LEU A 69 -30.28 1.82 -20.31
C LEU A 69 -29.22 2.76 -20.90
N ARG A 70 -28.36 3.30 -20.05
CA ARG A 70 -27.31 4.25 -20.44
C ARG A 70 -26.10 4.23 -19.55
N MET A 71 -24.92 4.37 -20.18
CA MET A 71 -23.65 4.67 -19.53
C MET A 71 -23.29 6.14 -19.78
N TYR A 72 -22.97 6.89 -18.74
CA TYR A 72 -22.64 8.33 -18.80
C TYR A 72 -21.15 8.61 -18.77
N VAL A 73 -20.33 7.58 -18.58
CA VAL A 73 -18.88 7.69 -18.40
C VAL A 73 -18.13 6.73 -19.30
N ASN A 74 -16.89 7.09 -19.64
CA ASN A 74 -15.93 6.26 -20.36
C ASN A 74 -14.66 6.08 -19.52
N ASP A 75 -13.81 5.14 -19.90
CA ASP A 75 -12.50 4.92 -19.30
C ASP A 75 -11.69 6.21 -19.30
N GLY A 76 -11.00 6.51 -18.20
CA GLY A 76 -10.22 7.72 -18.00
C GLY A 76 -11.04 8.98 -17.69
N THR A 77 -12.37 8.93 -17.69
CA THR A 77 -13.22 10.09 -17.39
C THR A 77 -13.10 10.47 -15.90
N TYR A 78 -12.90 11.76 -15.62
CA TYR A 78 -13.00 12.28 -14.26
C TYR A 78 -14.46 12.37 -13.83
N VAL A 79 -14.76 11.92 -12.61
CA VAL A 79 -16.09 11.93 -12.01
C VAL A 79 -16.07 12.58 -10.64
N ARG A 80 -17.16 13.27 -10.29
CA ARG A 80 -17.33 13.90 -8.96
C ARG A 80 -18.17 12.99 -8.07
N LYS A 81 -17.96 13.07 -6.77
CA LYS A 81 -18.82 12.41 -5.78
C LYS A 81 -20.28 12.76 -6.03
N GLY A 82 -21.14 11.73 -6.08
CA GLY A 82 -22.59 11.88 -6.35
C GLY A 82 -22.95 12.00 -7.84
N GLN A 83 -21.99 11.97 -8.76
CA GLN A 83 -22.26 11.99 -10.20
C GLN A 83 -22.86 10.68 -10.63
N LEU A 84 -23.90 10.73 -11.47
CA LEU A 84 -24.52 9.56 -12.10
C LEU A 84 -23.54 8.96 -13.14
N LEU A 85 -23.24 7.67 -13.01
CA LEU A 85 -22.32 6.92 -13.87
C LEU A 85 -23.05 6.07 -14.88
N ALA A 86 -24.13 5.42 -14.45
CA ALA A 86 -24.93 4.53 -15.27
C ALA A 86 -26.34 4.43 -14.70
N GLU A 87 -27.29 4.04 -15.55
CA GLU A 87 -28.66 3.72 -15.14
C GLU A 87 -29.16 2.46 -15.83
N LEU A 88 -29.95 1.68 -15.10
CA LEU A 88 -30.72 0.57 -15.64
C LEU A 88 -32.06 1.08 -16.18
N ASP A 89 -32.72 0.28 -17.04
CA ASP A 89 -34.10 0.52 -17.40
C ASP A 89 -34.99 0.48 -16.14
N PRO A 90 -35.62 1.60 -15.78
CA PRO A 90 -36.38 1.70 -14.53
C PRO A 90 -37.84 1.26 -14.69
N ALA A 91 -38.30 0.88 -15.90
CA ALA A 91 -39.74 0.74 -16.22
C ALA A 91 -40.42 -0.25 -15.24
N ASP A 92 -39.88 -1.44 -15.04
CA ASP A 92 -40.47 -2.46 -14.18
C ASP A 92 -40.45 -2.02 -12.70
N TYR A 93 -39.41 -1.34 -12.27
CA TYR A 93 -39.28 -0.83 -10.91
C TYR A 93 -40.23 0.34 -10.64
N GLN A 94 -40.47 1.20 -11.64
CA GLN A 94 -41.47 2.26 -11.57
C GLN A 94 -42.89 1.70 -11.42
N ILE A 95 -43.25 0.70 -12.19
CA ILE A 95 -44.56 0.01 -12.09
C ILE A 95 -44.76 -0.58 -10.70
N GLN A 96 -43.70 -1.22 -10.15
CA GLN A 96 -43.74 -1.78 -8.78
C GLN A 96 -43.91 -0.68 -7.71
N LEU A 97 -43.22 0.44 -7.87
CA LEU A 97 -43.36 1.58 -6.96
C LEU A 97 -44.78 2.16 -7.03
N ASP A 98 -45.32 2.40 -8.22
CA ASP A 98 -46.66 2.96 -8.40
C ASP A 98 -47.76 2.07 -7.79
N ALA A 99 -47.64 0.75 -7.95
CA ALA A 99 -48.52 -0.22 -7.31
C ALA A 99 -48.42 -0.20 -5.77
N ALA A 100 -47.21 -0.19 -5.25
CA ALA A 100 -46.97 -0.13 -3.81
C ALA A 100 -47.40 1.21 -3.19
N GLU A 101 -47.28 2.32 -3.94
CA GLU A 101 -47.75 3.63 -3.54
C GLU A 101 -49.27 3.69 -3.45
N ALA A 102 -49.99 3.14 -4.46
CA ALA A 102 -51.44 3.08 -4.45
C ALA A 102 -51.96 2.27 -3.24
N GLU A 103 -51.34 1.12 -2.94
CA GLU A 103 -51.66 0.32 -1.75
C GLU A 103 -51.42 1.12 -0.46
N TYR A 104 -50.27 1.79 -0.37
CA TYR A 104 -49.92 2.65 0.80
C TYR A 104 -50.95 3.78 1.00
N GLN A 105 -51.32 4.49 -0.05
CA GLN A 105 -52.29 5.59 0.03
C GLN A 105 -53.66 5.09 0.49
N SER A 106 -54.09 3.90 0.04
CA SER A 106 -55.32 3.28 0.50
C SER A 106 -55.31 2.95 1.99
N VAL A 107 -54.22 2.30 2.47
CA VAL A 107 -54.05 1.95 3.89
C VAL A 107 -53.96 3.21 4.75
N LYS A 108 -53.25 4.25 4.25
CA LYS A 108 -53.11 5.52 4.94
C LYS A 108 -54.45 6.21 5.11
N ALA A 109 -55.24 6.32 4.04
CA ALA A 109 -56.56 6.95 4.09
C ALA A 109 -57.55 6.22 5.04
N GLU A 110 -57.49 4.89 5.06
CA GLU A 110 -58.26 4.07 6.01
C GLU A 110 -57.82 4.31 7.44
N ALA A 111 -56.53 4.28 7.71
CA ALA A 111 -55.98 4.54 9.06
C ALA A 111 -56.35 5.94 9.55
N GLU A 112 -56.23 6.97 8.71
CA GLU A 112 -56.63 8.36 9.07
C GLU A 112 -58.10 8.45 9.44
N ARG A 113 -59.00 7.74 8.68
CA ARG A 113 -60.43 7.68 9.01
C ARG A 113 -60.68 7.04 10.37
N VAL A 114 -60.08 5.87 10.62
CA VAL A 114 -60.23 5.13 11.89
C VAL A 114 -59.69 5.94 13.06
N MET A 115 -58.56 6.60 12.90
CA MET A 115 -57.98 7.47 13.95
C MET A 115 -58.88 8.70 14.22
N ALA A 116 -59.51 9.27 13.18
CA ALA A 116 -60.47 10.37 13.38
C ALA A 116 -61.71 9.91 14.14
N LEU A 117 -62.31 8.75 13.79
CA LEU A 117 -63.43 8.18 14.50
C LEU A 117 -63.08 7.78 15.95
N TYR A 118 -61.84 7.39 16.20
CA TYR A 118 -61.37 7.06 17.56
C TYR A 118 -61.30 8.34 18.43
N LYS A 119 -60.88 9.46 17.88
CA LYS A 119 -60.85 10.77 18.59
C LYS A 119 -62.26 11.23 18.98
N GLU A 120 -63.26 10.89 18.17
CA GLU A 120 -64.68 11.19 18.47
C GLU A 120 -65.36 10.11 19.32
N ASN A 121 -64.60 9.10 19.85
CA ASN A 121 -65.11 7.96 20.62
C ASN A 121 -66.11 7.08 19.86
N VAL A 122 -66.08 7.05 18.53
CA VAL A 122 -66.99 6.29 17.67
C VAL A 122 -66.47 4.89 17.35
N THR A 123 -65.20 4.61 17.55
CA THR A 123 -64.58 3.31 17.30
C THR A 123 -63.78 2.79 18.51
N THR A 124 -63.39 1.51 18.48
CA THR A 124 -62.72 0.86 19.59
C THR A 124 -61.23 1.12 19.60
N PRO A 125 -60.55 1.07 20.78
CA PRO A 125 -59.08 1.13 20.84
C PRO A 125 -58.38 0.10 19.95
N ASP A 126 -58.90 -1.15 19.91
CA ASP A 126 -58.34 -2.23 19.07
C ASP A 126 -58.38 -1.88 17.58
N ALA A 127 -59.46 -1.24 17.11
CA ALA A 127 -59.54 -0.78 15.71
C ALA A 127 -58.51 0.29 15.41
N ASN A 128 -58.31 1.25 16.31
CA ASN A 128 -57.29 2.29 16.17
C ASN A 128 -55.87 1.67 16.15
N ASP A 129 -55.60 0.77 17.09
CA ASP A 129 -54.28 0.13 17.14
C ASP A 129 -53.98 -0.71 15.89
N LYS A 130 -54.95 -1.43 15.34
CA LYS A 130 -54.83 -2.13 14.05
C LYS A 130 -54.57 -1.18 12.88
N ALA A 131 -55.27 -0.03 12.83
CA ALA A 131 -55.05 0.98 11.80
C ALA A 131 -53.64 1.60 11.88
N MET A 132 -53.20 1.91 13.10
CA MET A 132 -51.83 2.41 13.33
C MET A 132 -50.75 1.37 12.98
N TYR A 133 -50.99 0.09 13.30
CA TYR A 133 -50.11 -1.00 12.93
C TYR A 133 -50.02 -1.20 11.40
N GLY A 134 -51.15 -1.20 10.71
CA GLY A 134 -51.19 -1.24 9.24
C GLY A 134 -50.41 -0.10 8.59
N LEU A 135 -50.53 1.11 9.14
CA LEU A 135 -49.76 2.27 8.63
C LEU A 135 -48.24 2.15 8.89
N LYS A 136 -47.84 1.49 9.98
CA LYS A 136 -46.40 1.22 10.24
C LYS A 136 -45.81 0.17 9.31
N GLN A 137 -46.60 -0.68 8.71
CA GLN A 137 -46.15 -1.70 7.75
C GLN A 137 -45.91 -1.17 6.30
N ILE A 138 -45.38 0.02 6.20
CA ILE A 138 -45.02 0.72 4.93
C ILE A 138 -43.79 0.09 4.23
N THR A 139 -43.24 -0.98 4.76
CA THR A 139 -42.00 -1.58 4.28
C THR A 139 -42.02 -1.87 2.77
N LYS A 140 -43.19 -2.27 2.23
CA LYS A 140 -43.35 -2.61 0.79
C LYS A 140 -43.15 -1.36 -0.11
N TYR A 141 -43.76 -0.22 0.24
CA TYR A 141 -43.59 1.01 -0.49
C TYR A 141 -42.14 1.53 -0.42
N ASN A 142 -41.55 1.55 0.76
CA ASN A 142 -40.18 1.96 0.94
C ASN A 142 -39.21 1.04 0.17
N HIS A 143 -39.44 -0.27 0.20
CA HIS A 143 -38.63 -1.24 -0.54
C HIS A 143 -38.72 -1.00 -2.05
N ALA A 144 -39.92 -0.78 -2.63
CA ALA A 144 -40.07 -0.48 -4.03
C ALA A 144 -39.39 0.84 -4.42
N LYS A 145 -39.47 1.86 -3.57
CA LYS A 145 -38.77 3.12 -3.73
C LYS A 145 -37.25 2.94 -3.75
N ASP A 146 -36.71 2.19 -2.80
CA ASP A 146 -35.29 1.88 -2.72
C ASP A 146 -34.82 1.09 -3.96
N GLN A 147 -35.62 0.12 -4.42
CA GLN A 147 -35.31 -0.65 -5.62
C GLN A 147 -35.23 0.24 -6.88
N LEU A 148 -36.14 1.21 -7.03
CA LEU A 148 -36.07 2.18 -8.11
C LEU A 148 -34.83 3.06 -7.99
N GLU A 149 -34.46 3.50 -6.80
CA GLU A 149 -33.23 4.27 -6.58
C GLU A 149 -31.99 3.45 -6.94
N TYR A 150 -31.98 2.13 -6.63
CA TYR A 150 -30.87 1.22 -6.95
C TYR A 150 -30.71 0.96 -8.45
N THR A 151 -31.60 1.39 -9.30
CA THR A 151 -31.42 1.40 -10.77
C THR A 151 -30.43 2.47 -11.23
N ARG A 152 -29.99 3.36 -10.34
CA ARG A 152 -29.05 4.43 -10.66
C ARG A 152 -27.73 4.19 -9.93
N LEU A 153 -26.62 4.26 -10.65
CA LEU A 153 -25.28 4.06 -10.12
C LEU A 153 -24.54 5.38 -9.99
N TYR A 154 -24.19 5.75 -8.78
CA TYR A 154 -23.52 7.02 -8.48
C TYR A 154 -22.09 6.80 -8.00
N ALA A 155 -21.19 7.78 -8.27
CA ALA A 155 -19.83 7.80 -7.76
C ALA A 155 -19.83 8.10 -6.24
N PRO A 156 -19.25 7.24 -5.39
CA PRO A 156 -19.18 7.46 -3.94
C PRO A 156 -18.12 8.49 -3.52
N PHE A 157 -17.15 8.75 -4.38
CA PHE A 157 -16.07 9.74 -4.22
C PHE A 157 -15.68 10.34 -5.57
N SER A 158 -14.90 11.44 -5.54
CA SER A 158 -14.35 12.05 -6.75
C SER A 158 -13.07 11.33 -7.19
N GLY A 159 -12.89 11.14 -8.50
CA GLY A 159 -11.75 10.41 -9.03
C GLY A 159 -11.89 10.11 -10.51
N TYR A 160 -11.23 9.06 -10.98
CA TYR A 160 -11.21 8.68 -12.39
C TYR A 160 -11.83 7.29 -12.60
N VAL A 161 -12.56 7.14 -13.67
CA VAL A 161 -13.01 5.83 -14.14
C VAL A 161 -11.80 5.05 -14.65
N GLN A 162 -11.48 3.96 -13.98
CA GLN A 162 -10.38 3.07 -14.38
C GLN A 162 -10.79 2.20 -15.55
N LYS A 163 -11.98 1.59 -15.44
CA LYS A 163 -12.50 0.69 -16.46
C LYS A 163 -14.02 0.59 -16.42
N ARG A 164 -14.63 0.61 -17.57
CA ARG A 164 -16.01 0.22 -17.81
C ARG A 164 -16.05 -1.25 -18.20
N LEU A 165 -16.84 -2.07 -17.51
CA LEU A 165 -16.89 -3.53 -17.68
C LEU A 165 -18.07 -3.98 -18.53
N PHE A 166 -19.10 -3.11 -18.69
CA PHE A 166 -20.31 -3.37 -19.48
C PHE A 166 -20.67 -2.15 -20.31
N ASP A 167 -21.42 -2.39 -21.38
CA ASP A 167 -21.94 -1.38 -22.28
C ASP A 167 -23.46 -1.17 -22.12
N SER A 168 -23.99 -0.10 -22.75
CA SER A 168 -25.43 0.13 -22.81
C SER A 168 -26.12 -1.03 -23.51
N HIS A 169 -27.32 -1.37 -23.07
CA HIS A 169 -28.18 -2.46 -23.57
C HIS A 169 -27.72 -3.88 -23.17
N GLU A 170 -26.71 -4.01 -22.31
CA GLU A 170 -26.34 -5.28 -21.72
C GLU A 170 -27.15 -5.54 -20.43
N THR A 171 -27.53 -6.81 -20.23
CA THR A 171 -28.26 -7.23 -19.03
C THR A 171 -27.28 -7.72 -17.97
N ILE A 172 -27.47 -7.24 -16.75
CA ILE A 172 -26.61 -7.57 -15.61
C ILE A 172 -27.40 -8.13 -14.44
N ALA A 173 -26.74 -8.95 -13.63
CA ALA A 173 -27.26 -9.39 -12.34
C ALA A 173 -26.85 -8.41 -11.21
N ALA A 174 -27.64 -8.38 -10.15
CA ALA A 174 -27.32 -7.62 -8.94
C ALA A 174 -25.95 -8.05 -8.38
N GLY A 175 -25.11 -7.07 -7.99
CA GLY A 175 -23.78 -7.28 -7.45
C GLY A 175 -22.68 -7.49 -8.49
N MET A 176 -22.97 -7.57 -9.77
CA MET A 176 -21.94 -7.64 -10.81
C MET A 176 -21.21 -6.30 -10.94
N PRO A 177 -19.86 -6.27 -10.92
CA PRO A 177 -19.11 -5.03 -11.10
C PRO A 177 -19.30 -4.46 -12.51
N VAL A 178 -19.68 -3.18 -12.59
CA VAL A 178 -20.00 -2.50 -13.86
C VAL A 178 -18.95 -1.44 -14.20
N VAL A 179 -18.52 -0.67 -13.22
CA VAL A 179 -17.54 0.40 -13.37
C VAL A 179 -16.51 0.32 -12.24
N SER A 180 -15.24 0.34 -12.58
CA SER A 180 -14.13 0.48 -11.61
C SER A 180 -13.69 1.92 -11.56
N ILE A 181 -13.57 2.48 -10.36
CA ILE A 181 -13.13 3.86 -10.14
C ILE A 181 -11.98 3.93 -9.12
N ILE A 182 -11.06 4.84 -9.37
CA ILE A 182 -9.94 5.14 -8.47
C ILE A 182 -10.08 6.57 -7.94
N SER A 183 -9.78 6.75 -6.64
CA SER A 183 -9.88 8.06 -6.01
C SER A 183 -8.76 9.01 -6.45
N GLU A 184 -9.06 10.32 -6.42
CA GLU A 184 -8.10 11.41 -6.57
C GLU A 184 -7.27 11.63 -5.28
N GLY A 185 -7.46 10.83 -4.25
CA GLY A 185 -6.78 10.97 -2.96
C GLY A 185 -5.27 10.83 -3.06
N THR A 186 -4.58 11.14 -1.96
CA THR A 186 -3.12 10.98 -1.87
C THR A 186 -2.75 9.51 -2.12
N PRO A 187 -1.90 9.21 -3.12
CA PRO A 187 -1.52 7.86 -3.44
C PRO A 187 -0.82 7.16 -2.26
N GLU A 188 -0.96 5.86 -2.21
CA GLU A 188 -0.26 4.99 -1.27
C GLU A 188 0.84 4.22 -1.99
N VAL A 189 1.87 3.83 -1.25
CA VAL A 189 2.91 2.93 -1.72
C VAL A 189 2.81 1.62 -0.97
N GLU A 190 2.71 0.53 -1.71
CA GLU A 190 2.69 -0.81 -1.16
C GLU A 190 4.03 -1.49 -1.42
N ILE A 191 4.65 -2.01 -0.34
CA ILE A 191 5.86 -2.81 -0.40
C ILE A 191 5.64 -4.15 0.30
N ASN A 192 6.49 -5.12 -0.01
CA ASN A 192 6.47 -6.43 0.61
C ASN A 192 7.75 -6.67 1.39
N LEU A 193 7.62 -6.90 2.70
CA LEU A 193 8.72 -7.14 3.62
C LEU A 193 8.95 -8.63 3.86
N PRO A 194 10.19 -9.12 3.85
CA PRO A 194 10.53 -10.44 4.37
C PRO A 194 10.22 -10.56 5.87
N ALA A 195 10.02 -11.79 6.35
CA ALA A 195 9.67 -12.05 7.75
C ALA A 195 10.71 -11.49 8.74
N VAL A 196 11.99 -11.53 8.39
CA VAL A 196 13.08 -10.98 9.22
C VAL A 196 12.89 -9.48 9.45
N GLU A 197 12.58 -8.73 8.40
CA GLU A 197 12.38 -7.28 8.50
C GLU A 197 11.04 -6.93 9.15
N TYR A 198 10.02 -7.76 8.96
CA TYR A 198 8.75 -7.60 9.67
C TYR A 198 8.92 -7.65 11.19
N ILE A 199 9.76 -8.58 11.71
CA ILE A 199 10.05 -8.69 13.15
C ILE A 199 10.76 -7.41 13.63
N ARG A 200 11.68 -6.86 12.84
CA ARG A 200 12.49 -5.67 13.17
C ARG A 200 11.75 -4.34 12.92
N ARG A 201 10.49 -4.35 12.46
CA ARG A 201 9.73 -3.14 12.08
C ARG A 201 9.65 -2.04 13.15
N GLN A 202 9.82 -2.40 14.44
CA GLN A 202 9.84 -1.42 15.53
C GLN A 202 11.10 -0.54 15.53
N GLN A 203 12.13 -0.93 14.80
CA GLN A 203 13.38 -0.20 14.65
C GLN A 203 13.34 0.77 13.45
N PHE A 204 12.24 0.79 12.68
CA PHE A 204 12.07 1.67 11.52
C PHE A 204 11.77 3.09 11.99
N THR A 205 12.54 4.06 11.49
CA THR A 205 12.47 5.46 11.93
C THR A 205 12.04 6.42 10.85
N GLY A 206 12.33 6.11 9.60
CA GLY A 206 11.99 6.97 8.45
C GLY A 206 11.65 6.16 7.21
N TYR A 207 10.82 6.75 6.36
CA TYR A 207 10.41 6.16 5.10
C TYR A 207 10.47 7.19 4.00
N THR A 208 11.20 6.90 2.93
CA THR A 208 11.25 7.71 1.72
C THR A 208 11.07 6.83 0.50
N CYS A 209 10.70 7.42 -0.63
CA CYS A 209 10.69 6.69 -1.89
C CYS A 209 11.20 7.57 -3.04
N THR A 210 11.73 6.89 -4.05
CA THR A 210 12.22 7.50 -5.29
C THR A 210 11.59 6.84 -6.50
N PHE A 211 11.43 7.61 -7.57
CA PHE A 211 10.87 7.15 -8.84
C PHE A 211 11.86 7.38 -9.96
N ASP A 212 12.08 6.39 -10.82
CA ASP A 212 13.01 6.50 -11.95
C ASP A 212 12.62 7.62 -12.93
N ILE A 213 11.31 7.89 -13.05
CA ILE A 213 10.77 8.94 -13.91
C ILE A 213 10.92 10.36 -13.34
N TYR A 214 11.23 10.48 -12.04
CA TYR A 214 11.47 11.76 -11.35
C TYR A 214 12.87 11.76 -10.71
N PRO A 215 13.96 11.80 -11.52
CA PRO A 215 15.31 11.67 -11.01
C PRO A 215 15.66 12.79 -10.02
N GLY A 216 16.26 12.40 -8.89
CA GLY A 216 16.68 13.32 -7.84
C GLY A 216 15.56 13.86 -6.94
N GLN A 217 14.33 13.38 -7.09
CA GLN A 217 13.24 13.71 -6.18
C GLN A 217 13.00 12.57 -5.18
N GLU A 218 13.04 12.90 -3.90
CA GLU A 218 12.66 12.01 -2.82
C GLU A 218 11.30 12.42 -2.26
N TYR A 219 10.46 11.44 -2.03
CA TYR A 219 9.13 11.62 -1.46
C TYR A 219 9.10 11.01 -0.07
N ALA A 220 8.79 11.81 0.92
CA ALA A 220 8.59 11.32 2.28
C ALA A 220 7.29 10.51 2.37
N LEU A 221 7.33 9.45 3.17
CA LEU A 221 6.21 8.55 3.37
C LEU A 221 5.83 8.48 4.86
N ASP A 222 4.56 8.28 5.14
CA ASP A 222 4.03 7.94 6.46
C ASP A 222 3.53 6.50 6.47
N LEU A 223 3.84 5.77 7.54
CA LEU A 223 3.36 4.41 7.72
C LEU A 223 1.85 4.41 8.01
N ILE A 224 1.06 3.72 7.16
CA ILE A 224 -0.36 3.46 7.42
C ILE A 224 -0.49 2.20 8.28
N ASN A 225 -0.02 1.07 7.75
CA ASN A 225 -0.06 -0.21 8.44
C ASN A 225 0.93 -1.22 7.85
N VAL A 226 1.14 -2.29 8.63
CA VAL A 226 1.80 -3.52 8.15
C VAL A 226 0.85 -4.67 8.41
N THR A 227 0.50 -5.42 7.39
CA THR A 227 -0.42 -6.55 7.52
C THR A 227 0.19 -7.64 8.41
N PRO A 228 -0.49 -8.10 9.48
CA PRO A 228 0.07 -9.09 10.40
C PRO A 228 0.13 -10.52 9.83
N LYS A 229 -0.46 -10.74 8.66
CA LYS A 229 -0.47 -12.03 7.95
C LYS A 229 0.36 -11.92 6.68
N ALA A 230 1.27 -12.88 6.50
CA ALA A 230 2.03 -13.00 5.26
C ALA A 230 1.12 -13.36 4.07
N ASN A 231 1.45 -12.81 2.90
CA ASN A 231 0.80 -13.16 1.63
C ASN A 231 1.25 -14.55 1.11
N ALA A 232 0.76 -14.95 -0.07
CA ALA A 232 1.09 -16.24 -0.68
C ALA A 232 2.60 -16.45 -0.92
N ASN A 233 3.37 -15.38 -1.03
CA ASN A 233 4.83 -15.39 -1.21
C ASN A 233 5.60 -15.32 0.12
N GLN A 234 4.93 -15.50 1.27
CA GLN A 234 5.51 -15.42 2.61
C GLN A 234 6.07 -14.03 2.96
N LEU A 235 5.57 -12.99 2.31
CA LEU A 235 5.94 -11.60 2.55
C LEU A 235 4.83 -10.85 3.29
N TYR A 236 5.22 -9.90 4.12
CA TYR A 236 4.31 -9.02 4.86
C TYR A 236 4.10 -7.72 4.10
N THR A 237 2.86 -7.40 3.79
CA THR A 237 2.54 -6.18 3.05
C THR A 237 2.55 -4.98 3.99
N MET A 238 3.38 -3.98 3.66
CA MET A 238 3.41 -2.67 4.31
C MET A 238 2.81 -1.63 3.38
N ARG A 239 1.91 -0.80 3.91
CA ARG A 239 1.29 0.31 3.20
C ARG A 239 1.75 1.63 3.80
N LEU A 240 2.19 2.51 2.93
CA LEU A 240 2.74 3.81 3.24
C LEU A 240 1.98 4.86 2.45
N GLN A 241 1.72 6.03 3.03
CA GLN A 241 1.07 7.15 2.36
C GLN A 241 2.11 8.19 1.96
N LEU A 242 2.02 8.71 0.75
CA LEU A 242 2.84 9.84 0.32
C LEU A 242 2.49 11.09 1.14
N LYS A 243 3.51 11.78 1.65
CA LYS A 243 3.33 13.13 2.20
C LYS A 243 3.16 14.11 1.06
N LYS A 244 2.12 14.95 1.14
CA LYS A 244 1.99 16.06 0.19
C LYS A 244 3.09 17.09 0.45
N GLY A 245 4.06 17.17 -0.46
CA GLY A 245 4.97 18.32 -0.55
C GLY A 245 4.32 19.42 -1.39
N GLU A 246 4.61 20.69 -1.08
CA GLU A 246 3.96 21.85 -1.73
C GLU A 246 4.27 22.02 -3.22
N ALA A 247 5.24 21.31 -3.78
CA ALA A 247 5.73 21.53 -5.17
C ALA A 247 5.98 20.24 -5.98
N GLN A 248 5.64 19.08 -5.47
CA GLN A 248 5.93 17.82 -6.17
C GLN A 248 4.71 17.26 -6.90
N ALA A 249 4.91 16.86 -8.16
CA ALA A 249 3.91 16.11 -8.90
C ALA A 249 3.64 14.78 -8.19
N LEU A 250 2.37 14.48 -7.90
CA LEU A 250 1.99 13.20 -7.29
C LEU A 250 2.17 12.08 -8.32
N PRO A 251 2.84 10.98 -7.95
CA PRO A 251 2.98 9.83 -8.82
C PRO A 251 1.61 9.17 -9.05
N SER A 252 1.41 8.69 -10.28
CA SER A 252 0.15 8.03 -10.64
C SER A 252 0.10 6.58 -10.12
N PRO A 253 -1.08 6.09 -9.72
CA PRO A 253 -1.27 4.68 -9.39
C PRO A 253 -0.77 3.75 -10.50
N GLY A 254 -0.12 2.66 -10.12
CA GLY A 254 0.49 1.71 -11.04
C GLY A 254 1.99 1.91 -11.26
N MET A 255 2.57 3.07 -10.92
CA MET A 255 4.00 3.31 -11.02
C MET A 255 4.79 2.45 -10.03
N ASN A 256 5.98 2.02 -10.47
CA ASN A 256 6.94 1.36 -9.59
C ASN A 256 7.81 2.40 -8.89
N THR A 257 8.25 2.08 -7.69
CA THR A 257 9.09 2.95 -6.86
C THR A 257 10.08 2.12 -6.05
N MET A 258 11.17 2.74 -5.63
CA MET A 258 12.08 2.17 -4.64
C MET A 258 11.86 2.87 -3.31
N VAL A 259 11.44 2.11 -2.30
CA VAL A 259 11.23 2.61 -0.94
C VAL A 259 12.46 2.35 -0.11
N THR A 260 12.98 3.39 0.51
CA THR A 260 14.08 3.35 1.47
C THR A 260 13.53 3.47 2.89
N ILE A 261 13.83 2.50 3.72
CA ILE A 261 13.46 2.47 5.14
C ILE A 261 14.70 2.73 5.97
N GLU A 262 14.69 3.77 6.77
CA GLU A 262 15.73 4.05 7.74
C GLU A 262 15.49 3.23 9.00
N CYS A 263 16.53 2.54 9.46
CA CYS A 263 16.49 1.73 10.66
C CYS A 263 17.48 2.25 11.67
N THR A 264 17.05 2.34 12.93
CA THR A 264 18.00 2.47 14.04
C THR A 264 18.54 1.09 14.36
N GLU A 265 19.82 0.86 14.12
CA GLU A 265 20.46 -0.36 14.63
C GLU A 265 20.46 -0.32 16.16
N GLY A 266 19.92 -1.37 16.78
CA GLY A 266 20.15 -1.63 18.20
C GLY A 266 21.66 -1.77 18.44
N GLU A 267 22.09 -1.78 19.69
CA GLU A 267 23.48 -1.68 20.21
C GLU A 267 24.58 -2.61 19.58
N VAL A 268 24.33 -3.20 18.43
CA VAL A 268 25.36 -3.93 17.68
C VAL A 268 26.30 -2.90 17.05
N ARG A 269 27.36 -2.56 17.76
CA ARG A 269 28.44 -1.74 17.23
C ARG A 269 29.14 -2.50 16.12
N HIS A 270 28.77 -2.24 14.87
CA HIS A 270 29.59 -2.69 13.75
C HIS A 270 30.91 -1.93 13.78
N LEU A 271 31.98 -2.68 13.95
CA LEU A 271 33.33 -2.13 13.95
C LEU A 271 33.89 -2.30 12.52
N SER A 272 34.23 -1.19 11.89
CA SER A 272 34.93 -1.19 10.60
C SER A 272 36.41 -1.32 10.83
N VAL A 273 37.03 -2.36 10.29
CA VAL A 273 38.46 -2.58 10.30
C VAL A 273 38.98 -2.62 8.85
N PRO A 274 40.17 -2.06 8.57
CA PRO A 274 40.78 -2.18 7.26
C PRO A 274 40.96 -3.65 6.86
N THR A 275 40.69 -3.98 5.62
CA THR A 275 40.78 -5.37 5.11
C THR A 275 42.15 -6.00 5.33
N GLY A 276 43.24 -5.19 5.37
CA GLY A 276 44.58 -5.64 5.69
C GLY A 276 44.85 -6.01 7.17
N ALA A 277 43.90 -5.69 8.05
CA ALA A 277 43.99 -6.04 9.47
C ALA A 277 43.36 -7.40 9.80
N VAL A 278 42.65 -8.01 8.82
CA VAL A 278 42.01 -9.32 8.97
C VAL A 278 42.98 -10.41 8.53
N LEU A 279 43.64 -11.07 9.49
CA LEU A 279 44.45 -12.24 9.23
C LEU A 279 43.53 -13.45 9.15
N ARG A 280 43.57 -14.14 8.01
CA ARG A 280 42.86 -15.41 7.83
C ARG A 280 43.70 -16.51 8.46
N ASP A 281 43.26 -17.05 9.59
CA ASP A 281 43.85 -18.25 10.18
C ASP A 281 43.59 -19.44 9.26
N LYS A 282 44.62 -20.25 9.02
CA LYS A 282 44.53 -21.43 8.11
C LYS A 282 44.15 -22.66 8.90
#